data_a8653aefe4fb7cf9eb7ab3f0a2aad930
#
_entry.id   a8653aefe4fb7cf9eb7ab3f0a2aad930
#
_cell.length_a   1.000
_cell.length_b   1.000
_cell.length_c   1.000
_cell.angle_alpha   90.00
_cell.angle_beta   90.00
_cell.angle_gamma   90.00
#
_symmetry.space_group_name_H-M   'P 1'
#
loop_
_entity.id
_entity.type
_entity.pdbx_description
1 polymer ?
#
loop_
_entity_poly.entity_id
_entity_poly.type
_entity_poly.pdbx_seq_one_letter_code
_entity_poly.pdbx_strand_id
1 'polypeptide(L)'
;MDNLQDDPVKTPGHLWAVGVISLLWNSFGCVDYAISKLDPLGYMNSVGMTQAEVAYMLAMPAWLSAFWALGVWGSLAGSLLLLLRSLHAVTAFAVSLVGLAVSQLSHFLDSTMPASMNSGAMMAMNFLIWGSLVFFLWYASRMKAAGVLR
;
A
#
# COMPACT_ATOMS: atom_id res chain seq x y z
N MET A 1 -21.59 44.48 -4.33
CA MET A 1 -21.65 43.03 -4.60
C MET A 1 -20.22 42.60 -4.88
N ASP A 2 -19.52 42.25 -3.80
CA ASP A 2 -18.12 41.77 -3.92
C ASP A 2 -18.12 40.36 -4.53
N ASN A 3 -17.60 40.29 -5.74
CA ASN A 3 -17.23 39.00 -6.35
C ASN A 3 -16.09 38.42 -5.50
N LEU A 4 -16.43 37.63 -4.51
CA LEU A 4 -15.48 36.69 -3.90
C LEU A 4 -15.12 35.69 -5.02
N GLN A 5 -14.16 36.06 -5.86
CA GLN A 5 -13.47 35.12 -6.70
C GLN A 5 -12.80 34.14 -5.74
N ASP A 6 -13.34 32.92 -5.66
CA ASP A 6 -12.64 31.80 -5.04
C ASP A 6 -11.34 31.57 -5.82
N ASP A 7 -10.28 32.24 -5.42
CA ASP A 7 -8.95 32.02 -5.98
C ASP A 7 -8.64 30.51 -5.84
N PRO A 8 -8.33 29.81 -6.92
CA PRO A 8 -8.08 28.38 -6.87
C PRO A 8 -6.91 28.11 -5.91
N VAL A 9 -7.15 27.28 -4.89
CA VAL A 9 -6.14 26.90 -3.90
C VAL A 9 -4.88 26.44 -4.62
N LYS A 10 -3.77 27.15 -4.41
CA LYS A 10 -2.48 26.82 -5.03
C LYS A 10 -2.01 25.46 -4.56
N THR A 11 -1.65 24.61 -5.52
CA THR A 11 -1.10 23.29 -5.22
C THR A 11 0.30 23.45 -4.60
N PRO A 12 0.51 22.99 -3.36
CA PRO A 12 1.83 23.09 -2.74
C PRO A 12 2.83 22.15 -3.42
N GLY A 13 4.07 22.61 -3.61
CA GLY A 13 5.12 21.82 -4.28
C GLY A 13 5.42 20.48 -3.62
N HIS A 14 5.27 20.39 -2.29
CA HIS A 14 5.47 19.14 -1.55
C HIS A 14 4.45 18.05 -1.91
N LEU A 15 3.26 18.40 -2.47
CA LEU A 15 2.30 17.41 -2.93
C LEU A 15 2.89 16.56 -4.06
N TRP A 16 3.60 17.20 -4.99
CA TRP A 16 4.25 16.50 -6.10
C TRP A 16 5.37 15.59 -5.60
N ALA A 17 6.19 16.06 -4.64
CA ALA A 17 7.24 15.24 -4.04
C ALA A 17 6.67 14.02 -3.32
N VAL A 18 5.69 14.21 -2.44
CA VAL A 18 5.04 13.11 -1.72
C VAL A 18 4.32 12.18 -2.69
N GLY A 19 3.62 12.72 -3.69
CA GLY A 19 2.90 11.92 -4.68
C GLY A 19 3.84 11.05 -5.51
N VAL A 20 4.96 11.58 -5.99
CA VAL A 20 5.96 10.80 -6.75
C VAL A 20 6.63 9.74 -5.86
N ILE A 21 7.05 10.10 -4.64
CA ILE A 21 7.64 9.14 -3.70
C ILE A 21 6.66 8.02 -3.40
N SER A 22 5.39 8.34 -3.11
CA SER A 22 4.36 7.33 -2.84
C SER A 22 4.09 6.45 -4.06
N LEU A 23 4.09 7.03 -5.26
CA LEU A 23 3.90 6.27 -6.50
C LEU A 23 5.03 5.27 -6.72
N LEU A 24 6.28 5.69 -6.60
CA LEU A 24 7.45 4.81 -6.75
C LEU A 24 7.44 3.69 -5.71
N TRP A 25 7.19 4.04 -4.44
CA TRP A 25 7.11 3.07 -3.35
C TRP A 25 6.01 2.02 -3.56
N ASN A 26 4.80 2.47 -3.89
CA ASN A 26 3.67 1.58 -4.09
C ASN A 26 3.76 0.78 -5.40
N SER A 27 4.42 1.32 -6.44
CA SER A 27 4.71 0.57 -7.67
C SER A 27 5.61 -0.62 -7.40
N PHE A 28 6.61 -0.47 -6.51
CA PHE A 28 7.45 -1.58 -6.11
C PHE A 28 6.62 -2.71 -5.48
N GLY A 29 5.69 -2.40 -4.57
CA GLY A 29 4.79 -3.39 -3.98
C GLY A 29 3.89 -4.09 -5.00
N CYS A 30 3.40 -3.36 -6.02
CA CYS A 30 2.60 -3.95 -7.10
C CYS A 30 3.42 -4.88 -8.00
N VAL A 31 4.67 -4.51 -8.31
CA VAL A 31 5.59 -5.36 -9.10
C VAL A 31 5.90 -6.64 -8.32
N ASP A 32 6.22 -6.52 -7.03
CA ASP A 32 6.47 -7.64 -6.14
C ASP A 32 5.27 -8.61 -6.10
N TYR A 33 4.06 -8.07 -5.89
CA TYR A 33 2.83 -8.84 -5.96
C TYR A 33 2.64 -9.53 -7.32
N ALA A 34 2.82 -8.80 -8.43
CA ALA A 34 2.59 -9.33 -9.77
C ALA A 34 3.56 -10.49 -10.07
N ILE A 35 4.86 -10.34 -9.78
CA ILE A 35 5.86 -11.39 -9.99
C ILE A 35 5.54 -12.60 -9.11
N SER A 36 5.18 -12.40 -7.85
CA SER A 36 4.83 -13.50 -6.95
C SER A 36 3.60 -14.29 -7.39
N LYS A 37 2.74 -13.73 -8.24
CA LYS A 37 1.56 -14.42 -8.81
C LYS A 37 1.78 -15.01 -10.18
N LEU A 38 2.64 -14.41 -11.01
CA LEU A 38 2.94 -14.89 -12.36
C LEU A 38 3.91 -16.07 -12.35
N ASP A 39 4.92 -16.05 -11.49
CA ASP A 39 5.88 -17.13 -11.29
C ASP A 39 6.17 -17.33 -9.80
N PRO A 40 5.24 -17.94 -9.05
CA PRO A 40 5.37 -18.09 -7.61
C PRO A 40 6.64 -18.81 -7.18
N LEU A 41 6.99 -19.93 -7.85
CA LEU A 41 8.14 -20.72 -7.47
C LEU A 41 9.46 -20.03 -7.82
N GLY A 42 9.56 -19.43 -9.01
CA GLY A 42 10.73 -18.64 -9.40
C GLY A 42 10.94 -17.45 -8.48
N TYR A 43 9.89 -16.73 -8.17
CA TYR A 43 9.94 -15.61 -7.22
C TYR A 43 10.43 -16.05 -5.84
N MET A 44 9.77 -17.05 -5.23
CA MET A 44 10.10 -17.52 -3.88
C MET A 44 11.53 -18.03 -3.78
N ASN A 45 12.02 -18.75 -4.81
CA ASN A 45 13.40 -19.19 -4.89
C ASN A 45 14.38 -18.00 -5.02
N SER A 46 14.03 -16.98 -5.82
CA SER A 46 14.89 -15.82 -6.04
C SER A 46 15.09 -14.97 -4.78
N VAL A 47 14.09 -14.94 -3.90
CA VAL A 47 14.18 -14.24 -2.59
C VAL A 47 14.70 -15.14 -1.46
N GLY A 48 15.09 -16.38 -1.78
CA GLY A 48 15.72 -17.31 -0.84
C GLY A 48 14.78 -17.91 0.20
N MET A 49 13.50 -18.08 -0.12
CA MET A 49 12.54 -18.73 0.77
C MET A 49 12.89 -20.21 0.99
N THR A 50 12.74 -20.68 2.21
CA THR A 50 12.82 -22.09 2.57
C THR A 50 11.63 -22.87 2.01
N GLN A 51 11.76 -24.19 1.92
CA GLN A 51 10.66 -25.04 1.45
C GLN A 51 9.40 -24.92 2.33
N ALA A 52 9.56 -24.70 3.63
CA ALA A 52 8.44 -24.50 4.56
C ALA A 52 7.70 -23.19 4.29
N GLU A 53 8.44 -22.11 4.00
CA GLU A 53 7.86 -20.81 3.63
C GLU A 53 7.15 -20.87 2.27
N VAL A 54 7.75 -21.55 1.29
CA VAL A 54 7.14 -21.79 -0.02
C VAL A 54 5.82 -22.57 0.13
N ALA A 55 5.81 -23.65 0.89
CA ALA A 55 4.61 -24.46 1.14
C ALA A 55 3.52 -23.62 1.84
N TYR A 56 3.89 -22.81 2.81
CA TYR A 56 2.97 -21.88 3.51
C TYR A 56 2.36 -20.86 2.55
N MET A 57 3.16 -20.22 1.72
CA MET A 57 2.70 -19.22 0.75
C MET A 57 1.79 -19.82 -0.33
N LEU A 58 2.09 -21.03 -0.79
CA LEU A 58 1.27 -21.74 -1.79
C LEU A 58 -0.07 -22.23 -1.20
N ALA A 59 -0.12 -22.51 0.10
CA ALA A 59 -1.35 -22.90 0.80
C ALA A 59 -2.26 -21.72 1.13
N MET A 60 -1.81 -20.47 0.88
CA MET A 60 -2.58 -19.26 1.18
C MET A 60 -3.92 -19.25 0.46
N PRO A 61 -5.05 -19.04 1.20
CA PRO A 61 -6.36 -19.02 0.57
C PRO A 61 -6.52 -17.84 -0.40
N ALA A 62 -7.27 -18.05 -1.47
CA ALA A 62 -7.46 -17.04 -2.53
C ALA A 62 -8.04 -15.72 -2.01
N TRP A 63 -8.95 -15.78 -1.01
CA TRP A 63 -9.51 -14.57 -0.41
C TRP A 63 -8.45 -13.70 0.25
N LEU A 64 -7.45 -14.30 0.90
CA LEU A 64 -6.36 -13.57 1.54
C LEU A 64 -5.46 -12.90 0.49
N SER A 65 -5.20 -13.60 -0.62
CA SER A 65 -4.51 -13.01 -1.78
C SER A 65 -5.27 -11.82 -2.36
N ALA A 66 -6.62 -11.86 -2.34
CA ALA A 66 -7.45 -10.74 -2.79
C ALA A 66 -7.30 -9.50 -1.86
N PHE A 67 -7.25 -9.69 -0.55
CA PHE A 67 -6.99 -8.59 0.39
C PHE A 67 -5.57 -8.04 0.27
N TRP A 68 -4.58 -8.89 0.00
CA TRP A 68 -3.23 -8.43 -0.31
C TRP A 68 -3.21 -7.61 -1.61
N ALA A 69 -3.86 -8.08 -2.66
CA ALA A 69 -4.04 -7.31 -3.91
C ALA A 69 -4.69 -5.94 -3.63
N LEU A 70 -5.77 -5.93 -2.84
CA LEU A 70 -6.47 -4.70 -2.45
C LEU A 70 -5.53 -3.71 -1.76
N GLY A 71 -4.65 -4.20 -0.89
CA GLY A 71 -3.63 -3.40 -0.22
C GLY A 71 -2.67 -2.73 -1.22
N VAL A 72 -2.04 -3.50 -2.09
CA VAL A 72 -0.99 -2.98 -2.99
C VAL A 72 -1.57 -2.17 -4.15
N TRP A 73 -2.63 -2.63 -4.81
CA TRP A 73 -3.25 -1.89 -5.91
C TRP A 73 -4.03 -0.68 -5.44
N GLY A 74 -4.66 -0.76 -4.25
CA GLY A 74 -5.34 0.38 -3.63
C GLY A 74 -4.36 1.51 -3.29
N SER A 75 -3.17 1.19 -2.77
CA SER A 75 -2.16 2.20 -2.46
C SER A 75 -1.55 2.83 -3.71
N LEU A 76 -1.35 2.05 -4.78
CA LEU A 76 -0.92 2.57 -6.08
C LEU A 76 -1.97 3.52 -6.67
N ALA A 77 -3.23 3.12 -6.68
CA ALA A 77 -4.34 3.96 -7.11
C ALA A 77 -4.43 5.25 -6.27
N GLY A 78 -4.26 5.14 -4.95
CA GLY A 78 -4.20 6.30 -4.06
C GLY A 78 -3.10 7.28 -4.43
N SER A 79 -1.91 6.80 -4.78
CA SER A 79 -0.78 7.62 -5.21
C SER A 79 -1.05 8.35 -6.53
N LEU A 80 -1.63 7.64 -7.51
CA LEU A 80 -2.04 8.24 -8.78
C LEU A 80 -3.12 9.32 -8.57
N LEU A 81 -4.14 9.00 -7.78
CA LEU A 81 -5.22 9.93 -7.45
C LEU A 81 -4.72 11.15 -6.67
N LEU A 82 -3.72 10.99 -5.82
CA LEU A 82 -3.07 12.08 -5.11
C LEU A 82 -2.38 13.04 -6.09
N LEU A 83 -1.63 12.52 -7.06
CA LEU A 83 -1.00 13.30 -8.11
C LEU A 83 -2.03 13.98 -9.03
N LEU A 84 -3.15 13.32 -9.30
CA LEU A 84 -4.28 13.90 -10.03
C LEU A 84 -5.10 14.88 -9.19
N ARG A 85 -4.74 15.09 -7.92
CA ARG A 85 -5.42 15.95 -6.97
C ARG A 85 -6.88 15.57 -6.74
N SER A 86 -7.19 14.27 -6.85
CA SER A 86 -8.55 13.76 -6.66
C SER A 86 -8.87 13.52 -5.19
N LEU A 87 -10.09 13.89 -4.77
CA LEU A 87 -10.64 13.55 -3.44
C LEU A 87 -10.64 12.06 -3.15
N HIS A 88 -10.74 11.23 -4.20
CA HIS A 88 -10.76 9.77 -4.10
C HIS A 88 -9.42 9.17 -3.64
N ALA A 89 -8.33 9.95 -3.62
CA ALA A 89 -7.05 9.50 -3.08
C ALA A 89 -7.20 9.02 -1.61
N VAL A 90 -7.97 9.75 -0.80
CA VAL A 90 -8.22 9.38 0.61
C VAL A 90 -8.94 8.04 0.69
N THR A 91 -9.98 7.83 -0.12
CA THR A 91 -10.73 6.58 -0.15
C THR A 91 -9.86 5.42 -0.61
N ALA A 92 -9.04 5.61 -1.64
CA ALA A 92 -8.14 4.58 -2.16
C ALA A 92 -7.10 4.14 -1.11
N PHE A 93 -6.46 5.08 -0.42
CA PHE A 93 -5.54 4.75 0.68
C PHE A 93 -6.24 4.10 1.87
N ALA A 94 -7.48 4.52 2.21
CA ALA A 94 -8.25 3.90 3.28
C ALA A 94 -8.62 2.45 2.95
N VAL A 95 -9.06 2.18 1.72
CA VAL A 95 -9.35 0.82 1.23
C VAL A 95 -8.09 -0.03 1.22
N SER A 96 -6.96 0.52 0.79
CA SER A 96 -5.66 -0.14 0.86
C SER A 96 -5.27 -0.51 2.29
N LEU A 97 -5.51 0.39 3.25
CA LEU A 97 -5.23 0.12 4.67
C LEU A 97 -6.07 -1.03 5.21
N VAL A 98 -7.34 -1.13 4.81
CA VAL A 98 -8.20 -2.29 5.15
C VAL A 98 -7.62 -3.58 4.56
N GLY A 99 -7.20 -3.57 3.29
CA GLY A 99 -6.57 -4.73 2.65
C GLY A 99 -5.32 -5.19 3.39
N LEU A 100 -4.44 -4.24 3.73
CA LEU A 100 -3.24 -4.49 4.51
C LEU A 100 -3.57 -5.05 5.90
N ALA A 101 -4.53 -4.44 6.61
CA ALA A 101 -4.92 -4.85 7.96
C ALA A 101 -5.46 -6.29 7.98
N VAL A 102 -6.35 -6.64 7.04
CA VAL A 102 -6.91 -7.99 6.94
C VAL A 102 -5.83 -9.01 6.64
N SER A 103 -4.94 -8.72 5.66
CA SER A 103 -3.85 -9.62 5.31
C SER A 103 -2.89 -9.85 6.48
N GLN A 104 -2.44 -8.78 7.13
CA GLN A 104 -1.48 -8.87 8.22
C GLN A 104 -2.08 -9.52 9.47
N LEU A 105 -3.33 -9.19 9.80
CA LEU A 105 -4.01 -9.80 10.94
C LEU A 105 -4.18 -11.31 10.74
N SER A 106 -4.53 -11.73 9.53
CA SER A 106 -4.65 -13.15 9.19
C SER A 106 -3.32 -13.88 9.38
N HIS A 107 -2.21 -13.32 8.93
CA HIS A 107 -0.88 -13.89 9.14
C HIS A 107 -0.50 -13.93 10.63
N PHE A 108 -0.81 -12.87 11.36
CA PHE A 108 -0.49 -12.80 12.79
C PHE A 108 -1.27 -13.82 13.63
N LEU A 109 -2.51 -14.13 13.23
CA LEU A 109 -3.36 -15.12 13.92
C LEU A 109 -3.09 -16.56 13.46
N ASP A 110 -2.33 -16.74 12.38
CA ASP A 110 -2.04 -18.05 11.81
C ASP A 110 -0.87 -18.73 12.54
N SER A 111 -1.21 -19.71 13.36
CA SER A 111 -0.22 -20.50 14.12
C SER A 111 0.64 -21.43 13.25
N THR A 112 0.29 -21.60 11.96
CA THR A 112 1.06 -22.45 11.02
C THR A 112 2.17 -21.69 10.30
N MET A 113 2.25 -20.37 10.49
CA MET A 113 3.25 -19.52 9.87
C MET A 113 4.66 -19.89 10.35
N PRO A 114 5.60 -20.16 9.43
CA PRO A 114 6.99 -20.46 9.78
C PRO A 114 7.64 -19.35 10.61
N ALA A 115 8.33 -19.71 11.69
CA ALA A 115 8.98 -18.74 12.60
C ALA A 115 10.02 -17.84 11.88
N SER A 116 10.65 -18.34 10.81
CA SER A 116 11.59 -17.59 9.98
C SER A 116 10.97 -16.38 9.29
N MET A 117 9.64 -16.41 9.00
CA MET A 117 8.90 -15.29 8.44
C MET A 117 8.67 -14.14 9.45
N ASN A 118 8.96 -14.35 10.71
CA ASN A 118 8.95 -13.33 11.77
C ASN A 118 10.35 -12.79 12.09
N SER A 119 11.28 -12.83 11.13
CA SER A 119 12.61 -12.26 11.33
C SER A 119 12.57 -10.75 11.59
N GLY A 120 13.59 -10.21 12.27
CA GLY A 120 13.67 -8.78 12.55
C GLY A 120 13.63 -7.90 11.31
N ALA A 121 14.21 -8.37 10.19
CA ALA A 121 14.15 -7.66 8.91
C ALA A 121 12.71 -7.61 8.34
N MET A 122 11.96 -8.72 8.41
CA MET A 122 10.55 -8.77 8.00
C MET A 122 9.68 -7.86 8.87
N MET A 123 9.91 -7.87 10.19
CA MET A 123 9.20 -6.96 11.10
C MET A 123 9.49 -5.49 10.77
N ALA A 124 10.76 -5.13 10.54
CA ALA A 124 11.12 -3.77 10.14
C ALA A 124 10.45 -3.34 8.83
N MET A 125 10.41 -4.23 7.82
CA MET A 125 9.72 -3.97 6.56
C MET A 125 8.21 -3.79 6.79
N ASN A 126 7.57 -4.61 7.61
CA ASN A 126 6.16 -4.46 7.97
C ASN A 126 5.88 -3.11 8.62
N PHE A 127 6.70 -2.66 9.57
CA PHE A 127 6.57 -1.34 10.18
C PHE A 127 6.71 -0.21 9.15
N LEU A 128 7.63 -0.36 8.20
CA LEU A 128 7.82 0.62 7.13
C LEU A 128 6.59 0.69 6.20
N ILE A 129 6.02 -0.46 5.82
CA ILE A 129 4.81 -0.54 5.00
C ILE A 129 3.63 0.11 5.72
N TRP A 130 3.39 -0.24 6.98
CA TRP A 130 2.32 0.35 7.78
C TRP A 130 2.51 1.85 7.96
N GLY A 131 3.71 2.27 8.36
CA GLY A 131 4.03 3.67 8.60
C GLY A 131 3.87 4.53 7.34
N SER A 132 4.33 4.03 6.19
CA SER A 132 4.18 4.74 4.91
C SER A 132 2.72 4.87 4.50
N LEU A 133 1.91 3.81 4.60
CA LEU A 133 0.51 3.84 4.20
C LEU A 133 -0.33 4.76 5.11
N VAL A 134 -0.11 4.70 6.42
CA VAL A 134 -0.76 5.59 7.38
C VAL A 134 -0.36 7.05 7.11
N PHE A 135 0.92 7.30 6.82
CA PHE A 135 1.40 8.62 6.45
C PHE A 135 0.72 9.14 5.16
N PHE A 136 0.63 8.32 4.11
CA PHE A 136 -0.01 8.74 2.85
C PHE A 136 -1.50 9.01 3.02
N LEU A 137 -2.21 8.19 3.81
CA LEU A 137 -3.61 8.43 4.13
C LEU A 137 -3.80 9.72 4.92
N TRP A 138 -2.97 9.94 5.95
CA TRP A 138 -2.99 11.18 6.73
C TRP A 138 -2.70 12.39 5.85
N TYR A 139 -1.66 12.30 5.00
CA TYR A 139 -1.27 13.37 4.10
C TYR A 139 -2.38 13.72 3.10
N ALA A 140 -2.97 12.71 2.45
CA ALA A 140 -4.08 12.90 1.52
C ALA A 140 -5.29 13.54 2.23
N SER A 141 -5.60 13.12 3.46
CA SER A 141 -6.67 13.70 4.27
C SER A 141 -6.41 15.18 4.60
N ARG A 142 -5.16 15.54 4.90
CA ARG A 142 -4.75 16.94 5.11
C ARG A 142 -4.87 17.78 3.84
N MET A 143 -4.48 17.24 2.68
CA MET A 143 -4.62 17.93 1.39
C MET A 143 -6.08 18.08 0.99
N LYS A 144 -6.95 17.12 1.32
CA LYS A 144 -8.40 17.23 1.16
C LYS A 144 -8.95 18.36 2.04
N ALA A 145 -8.61 18.38 3.32
CA ALA A 145 -9.07 19.40 4.27
C ALA A 145 -8.60 20.82 3.89
N ALA A 146 -7.45 20.94 3.24
CA ALA A 146 -6.90 22.20 2.73
C ALA A 146 -7.52 22.62 1.38
N GLY A 147 -8.48 21.88 0.82
CA GLY A 147 -9.10 22.17 -0.48
C GLY A 147 -8.17 22.00 -1.69
N VAL A 148 -7.02 21.32 -1.52
CA VAL A 148 -6.06 21.05 -2.61
C VAL A 148 -6.53 19.90 -3.48
N LEU A 149 -7.16 18.88 -2.87
CA LEU A 149 -7.81 17.78 -3.60
C LEU A 149 -9.25 18.14 -3.93
N ARG A 150 -9.71 17.81 -5.14
CA ARG A 150 -11.02 18.16 -5.70
C ARG A 150 -11.53 17.08 -6.66
#